data_78aca79f854b821df2e19fb129e569d6
#
_entry.id   78aca79f854b821df2e19fb129e569d6
#
_cell.length_a   1.000
_cell.length_b   1.000
_cell.length_c   1.000
_cell.angle_alpha   90.00
_cell.angle_beta   90.00
_cell.angle_gamma   90.00
#
_symmetry.space_group_name_H-M   'P 1'
#
loop_
_entity.id
_entity.type
_entity.pdbx_description
1 polymer ?
#
loop_
_entity_poly.entity_id
_entity_poly.type
_entity_poly.pdbx_seq_one_letter_code
_entity_poly.pdbx_strand_id
1 'polypeptide(L)'
;LAQVMKTTDFYNKVMNSAGYPFDRESWKKLDDRQQRKKWTKDVQAAMIYGGSLLGVNIYSYSRAEAVNLSNAITQTLVAQGWEYLGGDVAIKAVSSPLASRWIARPNIFINAIIGFLAGGLISGLWVLRFKQRHLFGN
;
A
#
# COMPACT_ATOMS: atom_id res chain seq x y z
N LEU A 1 15.85 5.10 -6.78
CA LEU A 1 15.49 4.11 -5.76
C LEU A 1 13.98 3.83 -5.68
N ALA A 2 13.10 4.86 -5.63
CA ALA A 2 11.64 4.61 -5.53
C ALA A 2 11.09 3.72 -6.68
N GLN A 3 11.62 3.84 -7.89
CA GLN A 3 11.22 2.98 -9.02
C GLN A 3 11.82 1.57 -8.89
N VAL A 4 13.04 1.48 -8.40
CA VAL A 4 13.73 0.19 -8.18
C VAL A 4 12.95 -0.69 -7.20
N MET A 5 12.38 -0.12 -6.15
CA MET A 5 11.57 -0.85 -5.17
C MET A 5 10.34 -1.53 -5.77
N LYS A 6 9.91 -1.12 -6.98
CA LYS A 6 8.78 -1.75 -7.71
C LYS A 6 9.23 -2.91 -8.60
N THR A 7 10.52 -3.13 -8.75
CA THR A 7 11.07 -4.19 -9.62
C THR A 7 10.94 -5.57 -8.98
N THR A 8 10.87 -6.60 -9.82
CA THR A 8 10.87 -7.99 -9.37
C THR A 8 12.19 -8.38 -8.71
N ASP A 9 13.30 -7.80 -9.16
CA ASP A 9 14.61 -8.03 -8.55
C ASP A 9 14.65 -7.58 -7.09
N PHE A 10 14.23 -6.35 -6.83
CA PHE A 10 14.18 -5.84 -5.46
C PHE A 10 13.21 -6.65 -4.58
N TYR A 11 12.04 -7.03 -5.11
CA TYR A 11 11.11 -7.92 -4.44
C TYR A 11 11.78 -9.23 -4.02
N ASN A 12 12.49 -9.89 -4.96
CA ASN A 12 13.16 -11.15 -4.69
C ASN A 12 14.25 -11.00 -3.61
N LYS A 13 15.02 -9.91 -3.64
CA LYS A 13 16.03 -9.61 -2.62
C LYS A 13 15.40 -9.48 -1.22
N VAL A 14 14.29 -8.75 -1.10
CA VAL A 14 13.55 -8.63 0.18
C VAL A 14 13.00 -9.97 0.63
N MET A 15 12.41 -10.77 -0.28
CA MET A 15 11.86 -12.10 0.05
C MET A 15 12.94 -13.09 0.48
N ASN A 16 14.16 -12.94 0.00
CA ASN A 16 15.31 -13.78 0.37
C ASN A 16 16.12 -13.23 1.55
N SER A 17 15.82 -12.02 2.03
CA SER A 17 16.52 -11.45 3.17
C SER A 17 16.26 -12.29 4.43
N ALA A 18 17.32 -12.65 5.15
CA ALA A 18 17.21 -13.33 6.43
C ALA A 18 17.03 -12.30 7.57
N GLY A 19 16.38 -12.68 8.65
CA GLY A 19 16.38 -11.91 9.90
C GLY A 19 15.05 -11.30 10.33
N TYR A 20 14.07 -11.16 9.45
CA TYR A 20 12.77 -10.62 9.83
C TYR A 20 11.63 -11.60 9.53
N PRO A 21 10.84 -12.01 10.55
CA PRO A 21 9.73 -12.94 10.39
C PRO A 21 8.50 -12.21 9.85
N PHE A 22 8.22 -12.36 8.57
CA PHE A 22 6.95 -11.98 7.93
C PHE A 22 6.44 -13.15 7.08
N ASP A 23 5.16 -13.18 6.76
CA ASP A 23 4.53 -14.30 6.07
C ASP A 23 4.94 -14.38 4.58
N ARG A 24 6.14 -14.93 4.34
CA ARG A 24 6.66 -15.17 2.98
C ARG A 24 5.86 -16.21 2.22
N GLU A 25 5.22 -17.13 2.92
CA GLU A 25 4.50 -18.23 2.26
C GLU A 25 3.23 -17.74 1.58
N SER A 26 2.52 -16.79 2.18
CA SER A 26 1.35 -16.18 1.55
C SER A 26 1.72 -15.44 0.26
N TRP A 27 2.93 -14.87 0.20
CA TRP A 27 3.44 -14.23 -1.01
C TRP A 27 3.85 -15.25 -2.08
N LYS A 28 4.51 -16.35 -1.70
CA LYS A 28 4.95 -17.40 -2.62
C LYS A 28 3.80 -18.20 -3.26
N LYS A 29 2.65 -18.25 -2.61
CA LYS A 29 1.44 -18.90 -3.15
C LYS A 29 0.79 -18.12 -4.30
N LEU A 30 1.14 -16.87 -4.47
CA LEU A 30 0.61 -16.02 -5.53
C LEU A 30 1.39 -16.25 -6.84
N ASP A 31 0.68 -16.16 -7.97
CA ASP A 31 1.31 -16.10 -9.29
C ASP A 31 2.14 -14.81 -9.46
N ASP A 32 3.17 -14.83 -10.31
CA ASP A 32 4.09 -13.70 -10.52
C ASP A 32 3.39 -12.37 -10.82
N ARG A 33 2.29 -12.41 -11.55
CA ARG A 33 1.48 -11.23 -11.85
C ARG A 33 0.77 -10.71 -10.60
N GLN A 34 0.23 -11.60 -9.79
CA GLN A 34 -0.44 -11.28 -8.53
C GLN A 34 0.55 -10.78 -7.49
N GLN A 35 1.74 -11.39 -7.39
CA GLN A 35 2.84 -10.94 -6.53
C GLN A 35 3.22 -9.49 -6.84
N ARG A 36 3.49 -9.18 -8.11
CA ARG A 36 3.83 -7.81 -8.54
C ARG A 36 2.72 -6.81 -8.25
N LYS A 37 1.47 -7.18 -8.52
CA LYS A 37 0.30 -6.32 -8.23
C LYS A 37 0.15 -6.05 -6.74
N LYS A 38 0.27 -7.10 -5.92
CA LYS A 38 0.20 -6.99 -4.46
C LYS A 38 1.38 -6.17 -3.94
N TRP A 39 2.60 -6.43 -4.39
CA TRP A 39 3.79 -5.69 -3.99
C TRP A 39 3.67 -4.19 -4.26
N THR A 40 3.30 -3.80 -5.48
CA THR A 40 3.13 -2.39 -5.85
C THR A 40 2.00 -1.71 -5.08
N LYS A 41 0.98 -2.47 -4.66
CA LYS A 41 -0.13 -1.96 -3.85
C LYS A 41 0.27 -1.78 -2.39
N ASP A 42 0.97 -2.75 -1.83
CA ASP A 42 1.26 -2.83 -0.39
C ASP A 42 2.56 -2.11 -0.02
N VAL A 43 3.51 -1.97 -0.96
CA VAL A 43 4.78 -1.26 -0.77
C VAL A 43 4.81 -0.03 -1.67
N GLN A 44 4.75 1.14 -1.08
CA GLN A 44 4.78 2.41 -1.78
C GLN A 44 5.99 3.22 -1.37
N ALA A 45 6.79 3.61 -2.34
CA ALA A 45 7.98 4.43 -2.15
C ALA A 45 7.84 5.75 -2.91
N ALA A 46 8.17 6.85 -2.24
CA ALA A 46 8.20 8.17 -2.83
C ALA A 46 9.43 8.95 -2.36
N MET A 47 9.97 9.78 -3.24
CA MET A 47 11.03 10.72 -2.87
C MET A 47 10.42 11.92 -2.14
N ILE A 48 11.03 12.30 -1.04
CA ILE A 48 10.60 13.43 -0.21
C ILE A 48 11.66 14.52 -0.32
N TYR A 49 11.22 15.77 -0.49
CA TYR A 49 12.07 16.97 -0.47
C TYR A 49 13.40 16.86 -1.24
N GLY A 50 13.38 17.29 -2.48
CA GLY A 50 14.62 17.49 -3.27
C GLY A 50 15.42 16.23 -3.61
N GLY A 51 14.88 15.03 -3.39
CA GLY A 51 15.50 13.79 -3.84
C GLY A 51 16.47 13.12 -2.86
N SER A 52 16.69 13.70 -1.68
CA SER A 52 17.65 13.13 -0.71
C SER A 52 17.02 12.13 0.27
N LEU A 53 15.71 12.20 0.49
CA LEU A 53 14.99 11.32 1.39
C LEU A 53 14.02 10.42 0.63
N LEU A 54 14.05 9.14 0.95
CA LEU A 54 13.11 8.13 0.44
C LEU A 54 12.12 7.78 1.55
N GLY A 55 10.85 8.11 1.34
CA GLY A 55 9.75 7.66 2.19
C GLY A 55 9.20 6.34 1.70
N VAL A 56 9.05 5.37 2.58
CA VAL A 56 8.48 4.06 2.28
C VAL A 56 7.26 3.82 3.17
N ASN A 57 6.10 3.61 2.53
CA ASN A 57 4.87 3.26 3.20
C ASN A 57 4.52 1.80 2.92
N ILE A 58 4.24 1.04 3.97
CA ILE A 58 3.90 -0.38 3.89
C ILE A 58 2.51 -0.60 4.46
N TYR A 59 1.70 -1.35 3.71
CA TYR A 59 0.34 -1.72 4.08
C TYR A 59 0.27 -3.22 4.31
N SER A 60 -0.14 -3.64 5.50
CA SER A 60 -0.40 -5.04 5.83
C SER A 60 -1.62 -5.15 6.73
N TYR A 61 -2.21 -6.33 6.80
CA TYR A 61 -3.31 -6.64 7.73
C TYR A 61 -2.85 -6.72 9.18
N SER A 62 -1.57 -7.02 9.43
CA SER A 62 -0.98 -7.09 10.76
C SER A 62 0.05 -5.98 10.94
N ARG A 63 -0.02 -5.30 12.10
CA ARG A 63 0.96 -4.28 12.49
C ARG A 63 2.36 -4.86 12.61
N ALA A 64 2.49 -6.05 13.21
CA ALA A 64 3.78 -6.72 13.38
C ALA A 64 4.38 -7.08 12.01
N GLU A 65 3.56 -7.59 11.09
CA GLU A 65 3.99 -7.91 9.73
C GLU A 65 4.44 -6.66 8.96
N ALA A 66 3.69 -5.55 9.06
CA ALA A 66 4.09 -4.28 8.43
C ALA A 66 5.45 -3.80 8.93
N VAL A 67 5.70 -3.87 10.23
CA VAL A 67 6.99 -3.48 10.84
C VAL A 67 8.12 -4.40 10.37
N ASN A 68 7.90 -5.71 10.39
CA ASN A 68 8.91 -6.69 9.97
C ASN A 68 9.25 -6.56 8.48
N LEU A 69 8.24 -6.39 7.63
CA LEU A 69 8.45 -6.15 6.20
C LEU A 69 9.18 -4.80 5.97
N SER A 70 8.86 -3.77 6.75
CA SER A 70 9.56 -2.48 6.69
C SER A 70 11.03 -2.61 7.04
N ASN A 71 11.34 -3.35 8.09
CA ASN A 71 12.72 -3.61 8.50
C ASN A 71 13.48 -4.42 7.43
N ALA A 72 12.84 -5.45 6.85
CA ALA A 72 13.44 -6.23 5.77
C ALA A 72 13.75 -5.37 4.54
N ILE A 73 12.82 -4.50 4.13
CA ILE A 73 13.01 -3.56 3.02
C ILE A 73 14.15 -2.58 3.34
N THR A 74 14.15 -2.00 4.53
CA THR A 74 15.19 -1.05 4.95
C THR A 74 16.57 -1.71 4.97
N GLN A 75 16.67 -2.92 5.51
CA GLN A 75 17.93 -3.67 5.52
C GLN A 75 18.41 -3.98 4.10
N THR A 76 17.51 -4.42 3.21
CA THR A 76 17.85 -4.69 1.82
C THR A 76 18.33 -3.42 1.09
N LEU A 77 17.67 -2.28 1.33
CA LEU A 77 18.10 -0.99 0.76
C LEU A 77 19.47 -0.56 1.27
N VAL A 78 19.73 -0.69 2.57
CA VAL A 78 21.03 -0.32 3.17
C VAL A 78 22.15 -1.25 2.68
N ALA A 79 21.88 -2.55 2.60
CA ALA A 79 22.89 -3.54 2.23
C ALA A 79 23.16 -3.62 0.73
N GLN A 80 22.14 -3.46 -0.11
CA GLN A 80 22.21 -3.73 -1.56
C GLN A 80 21.71 -2.58 -2.44
N GLY A 81 21.24 -1.48 -1.83
CA GLY A 81 20.72 -0.34 -2.61
C GLY A 81 21.76 0.37 -3.46
N TRP A 82 23.04 0.27 -3.10
CA TRP A 82 24.16 0.80 -3.86
C TRP A 82 24.26 0.20 -5.28
N GLU A 83 23.85 -1.06 -5.46
CA GLU A 83 23.85 -1.74 -6.77
C GLU A 83 22.99 -1.00 -7.82
N TYR A 84 21.99 -0.24 -7.37
CA TYR A 84 21.07 0.47 -8.24
C TYR A 84 21.43 1.94 -8.47
N LEU A 85 22.36 2.47 -7.72
CA LEU A 85 22.71 3.90 -7.75
C LEU A 85 23.94 4.21 -8.62
N GLY A 86 24.69 3.16 -9.00
CA GLY A 86 25.83 3.33 -9.90
C GLY A 86 26.94 4.20 -9.30
N GLY A 87 27.42 3.88 -8.11
CA GLY A 87 28.50 4.60 -7.44
C GLY A 87 28.65 4.22 -5.96
N ASP A 88 29.63 4.78 -5.30
CA ASP A 88 29.90 4.56 -3.86
C ASP A 88 28.94 5.40 -3.02
N VAL A 89 27.66 5.04 -3.04
CA VAL A 89 26.59 5.77 -2.31
C VAL A 89 26.15 4.97 -1.10
N ALA A 90 26.35 5.52 0.09
CA ALA A 90 25.85 4.94 1.33
C ALA A 90 24.40 5.32 1.59
N ILE A 91 23.55 4.33 1.74
CA ILE A 91 22.14 4.51 2.15
C ILE A 91 22.08 4.29 3.67
N LYS A 92 21.47 5.25 4.37
CA LYS A 92 21.26 5.15 5.83
C LYS A 92 19.76 5.21 6.17
N ALA A 93 19.33 4.35 7.06
CA ALA A 93 18.01 4.49 7.67
C ALA A 93 18.01 5.71 8.60
N VAL A 94 17.13 6.66 8.36
CA VAL A 94 17.03 7.92 9.14
C VAL A 94 16.08 7.74 10.32
N SER A 95 15.08 6.87 10.20
CA SER A 95 14.09 6.62 11.27
C SER A 95 13.69 5.15 11.31
N SER A 96 13.29 4.70 12.49
CA SER A 96 12.67 3.39 12.66
C SER A 96 11.24 3.38 12.09
N PRO A 97 10.71 2.22 11.70
CA PRO A 97 9.34 2.12 11.19
C PRO A 97 8.31 2.55 12.23
N LEU A 98 7.41 3.44 11.83
CA LEU A 98 6.28 3.90 12.63
C LEU A 98 5.00 3.22 12.16
N ALA A 99 4.41 2.37 13.01
CA ALA A 99 3.15 1.71 12.67
C ALA A 99 1.95 2.55 13.16
N SER A 100 1.04 2.88 12.25
CA SER A 100 -0.19 3.58 12.55
C SER A 100 -1.08 2.79 13.54
N ARG A 101 -1.79 3.50 14.41
CA ARG A 101 -2.82 2.91 15.27
C ARG A 101 -4.16 2.74 14.55
N TRP A 102 -4.38 3.52 13.49
CA TRP A 102 -5.64 3.56 12.75
C TRP A 102 -5.53 2.80 11.44
N ILE A 103 -6.67 2.27 10.99
CA ILE A 103 -6.78 1.59 9.71
C ILE A 103 -6.53 2.62 8.60
N ALA A 104 -5.41 2.45 7.87
CA ALA A 104 -5.02 3.35 6.79
C ALA A 104 -5.80 3.07 5.49
N ARG A 105 -6.23 1.83 5.28
CA ARG A 105 -7.02 1.41 4.11
C ARG A 105 -7.97 0.25 4.46
N PRO A 106 -9.20 0.23 3.93
CA PRO A 106 -9.87 1.27 3.15
C PRO A 106 -10.19 2.52 3.98
N ASN A 107 -10.30 3.67 3.33
CA ASN A 107 -10.71 4.91 4.03
C ASN A 107 -12.21 4.84 4.32
N ILE A 108 -12.55 4.42 5.54
CA ILE A 108 -13.93 4.17 5.98
C ILE A 108 -14.79 5.44 5.90
N PHE A 109 -14.22 6.59 6.22
CA PHE A 109 -14.95 7.86 6.16
C PHE A 109 -15.36 8.24 4.73
N ILE A 110 -14.43 8.15 3.77
CA ILE A 110 -14.75 8.45 2.37
C ILE A 110 -15.78 7.46 1.83
N ASN A 111 -15.63 6.16 2.13
CA ASN A 111 -16.57 5.15 1.69
C ASN A 111 -17.96 5.35 2.30
N ALA A 112 -18.05 5.76 3.57
CA ALA A 112 -19.32 6.08 4.23
C ALA A 112 -20.01 7.29 3.57
N ILE A 113 -19.26 8.36 3.27
CA ILE A 113 -19.80 9.56 2.58
C ILE A 113 -20.32 9.19 1.19
N ILE A 114 -19.53 8.45 0.41
CA ILE A 114 -19.92 8.00 -0.94
C ILE A 114 -21.17 7.12 -0.86
N GLY A 115 -21.22 6.17 0.08
CA GLY A 115 -22.37 5.30 0.31
C GLY A 115 -23.64 6.08 0.70
N PHE A 116 -23.50 7.08 1.58
CA PHE A 116 -24.59 7.95 2.00
C PHE A 116 -25.14 8.78 0.82
N LEU A 117 -24.27 9.41 0.02
CA LEU A 117 -24.66 10.18 -1.16
C LEU A 117 -25.36 9.31 -2.19
N ALA A 118 -24.78 8.15 -2.51
CA ALA A 118 -25.38 7.21 -3.46
C ALA A 118 -26.74 6.69 -2.98
N GLY A 119 -26.84 6.29 -1.72
CA GLY A 119 -28.09 5.85 -1.11
C GLY A 119 -29.17 6.94 -1.08
N GLY A 120 -28.76 8.18 -0.77
CA GLY A 120 -29.65 9.34 -0.79
C GLY A 120 -30.21 9.64 -2.20
N LEU A 121 -29.37 9.58 -3.21
CA LEU A 121 -29.80 9.77 -4.63
C LEU A 121 -30.79 8.66 -5.05
N ILE A 122 -30.48 7.41 -4.78
CA ILE A 122 -31.34 6.27 -5.16
C ILE A 122 -32.69 6.37 -4.43
N SER A 123 -32.70 6.65 -3.13
CA SER A 123 -33.94 6.79 -2.36
C SER A 123 -34.76 8.01 -2.82
N GLY A 124 -34.11 9.12 -3.10
CA GLY A 124 -34.77 10.33 -3.66
C GLY A 124 -35.45 10.06 -4.98
N LEU A 125 -34.76 9.41 -5.92
CA LEU A 125 -35.33 9.02 -7.20
C LEU A 125 -36.50 8.05 -7.05
N TRP A 126 -36.41 7.11 -6.11
CA TRP A 126 -37.49 6.15 -5.84
C TRP A 126 -38.74 6.83 -5.30
N VAL A 127 -38.58 7.75 -4.33
CA VAL A 127 -39.69 8.54 -3.77
C VAL A 127 -40.34 9.41 -4.83
N LEU A 128 -39.56 10.10 -5.67
CA LEU A 128 -40.09 10.92 -6.76
C LEU A 128 -40.91 10.08 -7.76
N ARG A 129 -40.39 8.90 -8.13
CA ARG A 129 -41.06 8.00 -9.06
C ARG A 129 -42.35 7.41 -8.48
N PHE A 130 -42.36 7.11 -7.20
CA PHE A 130 -43.54 6.64 -6.47
C PHE A 130 -44.62 7.73 -6.38
N LYS A 131 -44.20 8.96 -6.03
CA LYS A 131 -45.13 10.11 -5.96
C LYS A 131 -45.75 10.46 -7.34
N GLN A 132 -44.97 10.40 -8.39
CA GLN A 132 -45.50 10.62 -9.76
C GLN A 132 -46.55 9.59 -10.14
N ARG A 133 -46.39 8.31 -9.81
CA ARG A 133 -47.39 7.26 -10.09
C ARG A 133 -48.71 7.47 -9.34
N HIS A 134 -48.64 8.02 -8.12
CA HIS A 134 -49.86 8.29 -7.35
C HIS A 134 -50.56 9.59 -7.70
N LEU A 135 -49.86 10.58 -8.25
CA LEU A 135 -50.45 11.88 -8.63
C LEU A 135 -50.94 11.95 -10.07
N PHE A 136 -50.39 11.16 -10.96
CA PHE A 136 -50.67 11.20 -12.42
C PHE A 136 -51.07 9.84 -12.99
N GLY A 137 -51.24 8.83 -12.17
CA GLY A 137 -51.71 7.52 -12.58
C GLY A 137 -53.23 7.43 -12.41
N ASN A 138 -53.95 7.78 -13.46
CA ASN A 138 -55.30 7.30 -13.74
C ASN A 138 -55.18 6.22 -14.78
#